data_682cb900e1265e3e6ae97c6091d7ac7e
#
_entry.id   682cb900e1265e3e6ae97c6091d7ac7e
#
_cell.length_a   1.000
_cell.length_b   1.000
_cell.length_c   1.000
_cell.angle_alpha   90.00
_cell.angle_beta   90.00
_cell.angle_gamma   90.00
#
_symmetry.space_group_name_H-M   'P 1'
#
loop_
_entity.id
_entity.type
_entity.pdbx_description
1 polymer ?
#
loop_
_entity_poly.entity_id
_entity_poly.type
_entity_poly.pdbx_seq_one_letter_code
_entity_poly.pdbx_strand_id
1 'polypeptide(L)' 'MIDMSMNRIRAVIDKACHDGKNYATIEKSGDDAVDDAVAQVIDGMGYKVAINPQEIIISWY' A
#
# COMPACT_ATOMS: atom_id res chain seq x y z
N MET A 1 -17.96 1.35 -7.67
CA MET A 1 -17.26 1.82 -6.49
C MET A 1 -15.80 1.43 -6.59
N ILE A 2 -14.94 2.41 -6.48
CA ILE A 2 -13.51 2.13 -6.51
C ILE A 2 -13.13 1.57 -5.17
N ASP A 3 -12.56 0.42 -5.21
CA ASP A 3 -12.22 -0.27 -4.01
C ASP A 3 -10.73 -0.15 -3.73
N MET A 4 -10.35 0.98 -3.13
CA MET A 4 -9.05 1.10 -2.48
C MET A 4 -9.14 0.45 -1.11
N SER A 5 -9.90 -0.62 -1.05
CA SER A 5 -10.19 -1.30 0.20
C SER A 5 -8.96 -2.03 0.70
N MET A 6 -9.00 -2.35 1.97
CA MET A 6 -7.98 -3.17 2.61
C MET A 6 -7.81 -4.50 1.90
N ASN A 7 -8.84 -5.01 1.24
CA ASN A 7 -8.74 -6.27 0.51
C ASN A 7 -7.73 -6.18 -0.62
N ARG A 8 -7.75 -5.08 -1.38
CA ARG A 8 -6.80 -4.89 -2.47
C ARG A 8 -5.37 -4.76 -1.94
N ILE A 9 -5.21 -3.97 -0.87
CA ILE A 9 -3.90 -3.76 -0.27
C ILE A 9 -3.35 -5.08 0.26
N ARG A 10 -4.18 -5.86 0.95
CA ARG A 10 -3.75 -7.16 1.48
C ARG A 10 -3.39 -8.13 0.36
N ALA A 11 -4.12 -8.11 -0.74
CA ALA A 11 -3.81 -8.96 -1.89
C ALA A 11 -2.44 -8.61 -2.47
N VAL A 12 -2.13 -7.33 -2.59
CA VAL A 12 -0.82 -6.88 -3.09
C VAL A 12 0.29 -7.34 -2.14
N ILE A 13 0.10 -7.16 -0.84
CA ILE A 13 1.08 -7.57 0.16
C ILE A 13 1.27 -9.09 0.15
N ASP A 14 0.18 -9.83 0.12
CA ASP A 14 0.23 -11.29 0.10
C ASP A 14 0.98 -11.80 -1.13
N LYS A 15 0.72 -11.21 -2.28
CA LYS A 15 1.41 -11.61 -3.50
C LYS A 15 2.91 -11.34 -3.40
N ALA A 16 3.29 -10.18 -2.87
CA ALA A 16 4.69 -9.84 -2.70
C ALA A 16 5.38 -10.80 -1.72
N CYS A 17 4.71 -11.14 -0.62
CA CYS A 17 5.22 -12.13 0.32
C CYS A 17 5.39 -13.49 -0.34
N HIS A 18 4.44 -13.89 -1.13
CA HIS A 18 4.48 -15.18 -1.85
C HIS A 18 5.65 -15.21 -2.83
N ASP A 19 5.97 -14.08 -3.43
CA ASP A 19 7.10 -13.96 -4.36
C ASP A 19 8.44 -13.84 -3.64
N GLY A 20 8.46 -13.85 -2.32
CA GLY A 20 9.68 -13.74 -1.53
C GLY A 20 10.20 -12.33 -1.38
N LYS A 21 9.39 -11.34 -1.67
CA LYS A 21 9.76 -9.93 -1.52
C LYS A 21 9.42 -9.41 -0.13
N ASN A 22 10.10 -8.34 0.26
CA ASN A 22 9.83 -7.68 1.55
C ASN A 22 9.21 -6.30 1.35
N TYR A 23 8.70 -6.03 0.18
CA TYR A 23 8.03 -4.78 -0.14
C TYR A 23 6.96 -5.00 -1.22
N ALA A 24 6.03 -4.05 -1.30
CA ALA A 24 5.01 -4.03 -2.33
C ALA A 24 4.76 -2.59 -2.75
N THR A 25 4.29 -2.39 -3.97
CA THR A 25 3.93 -1.06 -4.47
C THR A 25 2.48 -1.07 -4.94
N ILE A 26 1.80 0.06 -4.71
CA ILE A 26 0.44 0.25 -5.22
C ILE A 26 0.38 1.60 -5.93
N GLU A 27 -0.40 1.66 -7.00
CA GLU A 27 -0.60 2.91 -7.71
C GLU A 27 -1.46 3.86 -6.87
N LYS A 28 -1.12 5.14 -6.93
CA LYS A 28 -1.92 6.16 -6.28
C LYS A 28 -3.25 6.32 -7.00
N SER A 29 -4.28 6.67 -6.25
CA SER A 29 -5.63 6.84 -6.80
C SER A 29 -5.78 8.11 -7.63
N GLY A 30 -4.86 9.06 -7.48
CA GLY A 30 -4.99 10.37 -8.07
C GLY A 30 -5.64 11.38 -7.13
N ASP A 31 -6.07 10.95 -5.97
CA ASP A 31 -6.66 11.80 -4.94
C ASP A 31 -5.75 11.77 -3.71
N ASP A 32 -5.10 12.89 -3.42
CA ASP A 32 -4.12 12.96 -2.33
C ASP A 32 -4.74 12.62 -0.98
N ALA A 33 -5.99 12.99 -0.75
CA ALA A 33 -6.65 12.70 0.53
C ALA A 33 -6.85 11.20 0.70
N VAL A 34 -7.24 10.50 -0.37
CA VAL A 34 -7.42 9.05 -0.34
C VAL A 34 -6.07 8.35 -0.14
N ASP A 35 -5.06 8.79 -0.88
CA ASP A 35 -3.73 8.19 -0.80
C ASP A 35 -3.14 8.37 0.59
N ASP A 36 -3.30 9.55 1.18
CA ASP A 36 -2.81 9.82 2.53
C ASP A 36 -3.53 8.96 3.57
N ALA A 37 -4.84 8.80 3.44
CA ALA A 37 -5.62 7.94 4.34
C ALA A 37 -5.17 6.48 4.25
N VAL A 38 -4.94 5.99 3.04
CA VAL A 38 -4.45 4.62 2.83
C VAL A 38 -3.08 4.45 3.47
N ALA A 39 -2.18 5.41 3.26
CA ALA A 39 -0.84 5.35 3.84
C ALA A 39 -0.90 5.32 5.36
N GLN A 40 -1.78 6.10 5.97
CA GLN A 40 -1.92 6.12 7.43
C GLN A 40 -2.43 4.79 7.96
N VAL A 41 -3.37 4.17 7.28
CA VAL A 41 -3.90 2.87 7.68
C VAL A 41 -2.80 1.82 7.64
N ILE A 42 -2.02 1.79 6.57
CA ILE A 42 -0.93 0.83 6.41
C ILE A 42 0.15 1.05 7.47
N ASP A 43 0.49 2.31 7.73
CA ASP A 43 1.46 2.64 8.77
C ASP A 43 0.97 2.16 10.15
N GLY A 44 -0.32 2.33 10.42
CA GLY A 44 -0.93 1.86 11.66
C GLY A 44 -0.91 0.35 11.83
N MET A 45 -0.74 -0.40 10.73
CA MET A 45 -0.63 -1.85 10.75
C MET A 45 0.79 -2.33 11.05
N GLY A 46 1.74 -1.42 11.16
CA GLY A 46 3.12 -1.77 11.46
C GLY A 46 4.04 -1.87 10.25
N TYR A 47 3.54 -1.50 9.07
CA TYR A 47 4.37 -1.48 7.87
C TYR A 47 5.07 -0.13 7.73
N LYS A 48 6.16 -0.14 6.98
CA LYS A 48 6.82 1.11 6.59
C LYS A 48 6.22 1.57 5.28
N VAL A 49 5.94 2.86 5.18
CA VAL A 49 5.29 3.44 4.00
C VAL A 49 6.16 4.56 3.45
N ALA A 50 6.41 4.52 2.16
CA ALA A 50 7.07 5.61 1.44
C ALA A 50 6.15 6.05 0.30
N ILE A 51 5.96 7.34 0.15
CA ILE A 51 5.07 7.89 -0.87
C ILE A 51 5.90 8.55 -1.96
N ASN A 52 5.80 8.02 -3.17
CA ASN A 52 6.38 8.60 -4.38
C ASN A 52 5.31 9.39 -5.13
N PRO A 53 5.71 10.25 -6.07
CA PRO A 53 4.72 10.97 -6.88
C PRO A 53 3.76 10.09 -7.65
N GLN A 54 4.14 8.85 -7.95
CA GLN A 54 3.35 7.95 -8.78
C GLN A 54 2.81 6.74 -8.05
N GLU A 55 3.39 6.38 -6.90
CA GLU A 55 3.01 5.15 -6.21
C GLU A 55 3.29 5.23 -4.71
N ILE A 56 2.70 4.30 -3.99
CA ILE A 56 2.95 4.13 -2.56
C ILE A 56 3.72 2.83 -2.39
N ILE A 57 4.86 2.90 -1.70
CA ILE A 57 5.71 1.75 -1.43
C ILE A 57 5.49 1.30 -0.01
N ILE A 58 5.14 0.05 0.16
CA ILE A 58 4.88 -0.56 1.46
C ILE A 58 5.97 -1.58 1.70
N SER A 59 6.63 -1.51 2.85
CA SER A 59 7.67 -2.49 3.16
C SER A 59 7.47 -3.07 4.57
N TRP A 60 7.97 -4.29 4.73
CA TRP A 60 7.90 -5.01 6.00
C TRP A 60 9.18 -5.83 6.16
N TYR A 61 9.94 -5.57 7.20
CA TYR A 61 11.13 -6.34 7.53
C TYR A 61 11.70 -5.93 8.88
#